data_b61c77f741af0d75acbb3f02c48333f5
#
_entry.id   b61c77f741af0d75acbb3f02c48333f5
#
_cell.length_a   1.000
_cell.length_b   1.000
_cell.length_c   1.000
_cell.angle_alpha   90.00
_cell.angle_beta   90.00
_cell.angle_gamma   90.00
#
_symmetry.space_group_name_H-M   'P 1'
#
loop_
_entity.id
_entity.type
_entity.pdbx_description
1 polymer ?
#
loop_
_entity_poly.entity_id
_entity_poly.type
_entity_poly.pdbx_seq_one_letter_code
_entity_poly.pdbx_strand_id
1 'polypeptide(L)'
;MDGVIVDTEPVHRYAYFKLFDELGIKVSEEIYTSLTGNSTRNTFQKLKDMFDLREDVELLILRKRGLFNDAFDSKPDLELLEGVEDLIKDLHQNGIELIVASSASNVTINRVFNRFKLYPYFSHIVSGEDFPKSKPDPAIFNHAAA
;
A
#
# COMPACT_ATOMS: atom_id res chain seq x y z
N MET A 1 2.70 -3.27 -5.55
CA MET A 1 3.43 -3.97 -4.45
C MET A 1 2.45 -4.78 -3.62
N ASP A 2 1.50 -4.10 -2.99
CA ASP A 2 0.47 -4.74 -2.19
C ASP A 2 -0.43 -5.64 -3.05
N GLY A 3 -0.64 -6.88 -2.61
CA GLY A 3 -1.38 -7.90 -3.36
C GLY A 3 -0.69 -8.39 -4.65
N VAL A 4 0.55 -7.98 -4.90
CA VAL A 4 1.34 -8.36 -6.09
C VAL A 4 2.67 -9.01 -5.69
N ILE A 5 3.40 -8.38 -4.77
CA ILE A 5 4.66 -8.91 -4.23
C ILE A 5 4.40 -9.58 -2.88
N VAL A 6 3.59 -8.97 -2.05
CA VAL A 6 3.26 -9.43 -0.70
C VAL A 6 1.76 -9.27 -0.45
N ASP A 7 1.16 -10.24 0.24
CA ASP A 7 -0.25 -10.16 0.64
C ASP A 7 -0.41 -9.28 1.87
N THR A 8 -0.50 -7.99 1.64
CA THR A 8 -0.70 -6.96 2.68
C THR A 8 -2.17 -6.60 2.89
N GLU A 9 -3.11 -7.15 2.11
CA GLU A 9 -4.53 -6.81 2.25
C GLU A 9 -5.08 -7.06 3.65
N PRO A 10 -4.79 -8.18 4.33
CA PRO A 10 -5.22 -8.38 5.71
C PRO A 10 -4.68 -7.32 6.68
N VAL A 11 -3.47 -6.81 6.43
CA VAL A 11 -2.84 -5.77 7.25
C VAL A 11 -3.51 -4.41 6.99
N HIS A 12 -3.81 -4.09 5.74
CA HIS A 12 -4.57 -2.88 5.38
C HIS A 12 -5.95 -2.90 6.01
N ARG A 13 -6.66 -4.03 5.88
CA ARG A 13 -7.99 -4.21 6.47
C ARG A 13 -7.96 -4.00 7.99
N TYR A 14 -7.02 -4.62 8.67
CA TYR A 14 -6.84 -4.43 10.12
C TYR A 14 -6.64 -2.95 10.47
N ALA A 15 -5.77 -2.24 9.75
CA ALA A 15 -5.48 -0.85 10.01
C ALA A 15 -6.72 0.06 9.81
N TYR A 16 -7.50 -0.19 8.76
CA TYR A 16 -8.74 0.53 8.52
C TYR A 16 -9.78 0.28 9.63
N PHE A 17 -10.06 -0.97 9.95
CA PHE A 17 -11.05 -1.31 10.97
C PHE A 17 -10.65 -0.83 12.36
N LYS A 18 -9.35 -0.87 12.67
CA LYS A 18 -8.84 -0.29 13.91
C LYS A 18 -9.09 1.22 13.98
N LEU A 19 -8.86 1.92 12.88
CA LEU A 19 -9.14 3.35 12.79
C LEU A 19 -10.65 3.64 12.85
N PHE A 20 -11.49 2.84 12.23
CA PHE A 20 -12.95 2.97 12.33
C PHE A 20 -13.44 2.85 13.77
N ASP A 21 -12.87 1.92 14.53
CA ASP A 21 -13.16 1.78 15.97
C ASP A 21 -12.72 3.04 16.74
N GLU A 22 -11.55 3.60 16.45
CA GLU A 22 -11.06 4.84 17.07
C GLU A 22 -11.98 6.03 16.76
N LEU A 23 -12.54 6.08 15.56
CA LEU A 23 -13.47 7.14 15.12
C LEU A 23 -14.91 6.90 15.58
N GLY A 24 -15.21 5.74 16.17
CA GLY A 24 -16.55 5.37 16.60
C GLY A 24 -17.54 5.16 15.46
N ILE A 25 -17.08 4.82 14.25
CA ILE A 25 -17.92 4.55 13.09
C ILE A 25 -18.03 3.05 12.80
N LYS A 26 -19.18 2.65 12.29
CA LYS A 26 -19.44 1.27 11.87
C LYS A 26 -19.45 1.20 10.34
N VAL A 27 -18.39 0.65 9.78
CA VAL A 27 -18.23 0.43 8.34
C VAL A 27 -18.55 -1.03 8.05
N SER A 28 -19.58 -1.29 7.25
CA SER A 28 -19.94 -2.67 6.83
C SER A 28 -18.91 -3.24 5.85
N GLU A 29 -18.88 -4.56 5.73
CA GLU A 29 -18.05 -5.23 4.72
C GLU A 29 -18.38 -4.77 3.29
N GLU A 30 -19.65 -4.49 3.00
CA GLU A 30 -20.09 -3.99 1.70
C GLU A 30 -19.50 -2.61 1.40
N ILE A 31 -19.55 -1.70 2.39
CA ILE A 31 -18.96 -0.37 2.26
C ILE A 31 -17.45 -0.50 2.09
N TYR A 32 -16.77 -1.28 2.94
CA TYR A 32 -15.33 -1.48 2.86
C TYR A 32 -14.92 -2.03 1.48
N THR A 33 -15.61 -3.06 1.00
CA THR A 33 -15.35 -3.65 -0.32
C THR A 33 -15.54 -2.63 -1.45
N SER A 34 -16.55 -1.76 -1.36
CA SER A 34 -16.77 -0.71 -2.36
C SER A 34 -15.65 0.34 -2.40
N LEU A 35 -14.89 0.47 -1.32
CA LEU A 35 -13.77 1.40 -1.22
C LEU A 35 -12.43 0.77 -1.66
N THR A 36 -12.38 -0.55 -1.79
CA THR A 36 -11.18 -1.27 -2.23
C THR A 36 -10.75 -0.81 -3.61
N GLY A 37 -9.44 -0.62 -3.80
CA GLY A 37 -8.87 -0.13 -5.06
C GLY A 37 -8.79 1.40 -5.17
N ASN A 38 -9.44 2.15 -4.29
CA ASN A 38 -9.23 3.59 -4.20
C ASN A 38 -7.89 3.93 -3.54
N SER A 39 -7.37 5.14 -3.82
CA SER A 39 -6.28 5.68 -3.02
C SER A 39 -6.74 5.89 -1.58
N THR A 40 -5.81 5.85 -0.62
CA THR A 40 -6.13 6.11 0.80
C THR A 40 -6.83 7.46 0.98
N ARG A 41 -6.40 8.49 0.26
CA ARG A 41 -7.02 9.82 0.25
C ARG A 41 -8.48 9.76 -0.20
N ASN A 42 -8.75 9.14 -1.35
CA ASN A 42 -10.11 9.02 -1.87
C ASN A 42 -11.01 8.20 -0.94
N THR A 43 -10.46 7.15 -0.33
CA THR A 43 -11.16 6.35 0.66
C THR A 43 -11.62 7.22 1.83
N PHE A 44 -10.71 7.98 2.43
CA PHE A 44 -11.09 8.85 3.56
C PHE A 44 -11.99 10.01 3.16
N GLN A 45 -11.86 10.56 1.96
CA GLN A 45 -12.78 11.58 1.48
C GLN A 45 -14.21 11.02 1.39
N LYS A 46 -14.39 9.83 0.83
CA LYS A 46 -15.69 9.15 0.77
C LYS A 46 -16.23 8.82 2.16
N LEU A 47 -15.40 8.33 3.07
CA LEU A 47 -15.81 8.03 4.44
C LEU A 47 -16.22 9.28 5.21
N LYS A 48 -15.55 10.41 5.00
CA LYS A 48 -15.95 11.70 5.58
C LYS A 48 -17.35 12.09 5.12
N ASP A 49 -17.62 11.95 3.84
CA ASP A 49 -18.93 12.30 3.26
C ASP A 49 -20.03 11.35 3.76
N MET A 50 -19.74 10.04 3.92
CA MET A 50 -20.72 9.05 4.38
C MET A 50 -21.04 9.15 5.89
N PHE A 51 -20.03 9.45 6.72
CA PHE A 51 -20.13 9.40 8.18
C PHE A 51 -20.04 10.77 8.85
N ASP A 52 -20.03 11.85 8.06
CA ASP A 52 -19.90 13.23 8.55
C ASP A 52 -18.69 13.43 9.49
N LEU A 53 -17.54 12.88 9.10
CA LEU A 53 -16.34 12.96 9.91
C LEU A 53 -15.74 14.38 9.87
N ARG A 54 -15.35 14.87 11.04
CA ARG A 54 -14.79 16.24 11.19
C ARG A 54 -13.26 16.26 11.05
N GLU A 55 -12.63 15.11 11.21
CA GLU A 55 -11.18 14.94 11.18
C GLU A 55 -10.62 15.34 9.81
N ASP A 56 -9.44 15.92 9.82
CA ASP A 56 -8.71 16.23 8.61
C ASP A 56 -8.25 14.97 7.87
N VAL A 57 -8.42 14.94 6.54
CA VAL A 57 -8.05 13.77 5.72
C VAL A 57 -6.57 13.42 5.88
N GLU A 58 -5.69 14.42 5.98
CA GLU A 58 -4.25 14.18 6.14
C GLU A 58 -3.95 13.48 7.47
N LEU A 59 -4.63 13.88 8.53
CA LEU A 59 -4.47 13.24 9.85
C LEU A 59 -4.98 11.80 9.82
N LEU A 60 -6.09 11.52 9.14
CA LEU A 60 -6.62 10.16 8.96
C LEU A 60 -5.64 9.29 8.17
N ILE A 61 -5.05 9.81 7.10
CA ILE A 61 -4.02 9.12 6.31
C ILE A 61 -2.82 8.78 7.17
N LEU A 62 -2.30 9.74 7.94
CA LEU A 62 -1.15 9.52 8.82
C LEU A 62 -1.46 8.51 9.91
N ARG A 63 -2.64 8.58 10.52
CA ARG A 63 -3.05 7.63 11.56
C ARG A 63 -3.17 6.21 11.02
N LYS A 64 -3.85 6.05 9.88
CA LYS A 64 -3.97 4.75 9.20
C LYS A 64 -2.60 4.17 8.83
N ARG A 65 -1.69 5.01 8.34
CA ARG A 65 -0.31 4.59 8.01
C ARG A 65 0.43 4.09 9.24
N GLY A 66 0.32 4.78 10.37
CA GLY A 66 0.90 4.33 11.64
C GLY A 66 0.36 2.96 12.05
N LEU A 67 -0.95 2.79 12.04
CA LEU A 67 -1.60 1.51 12.38
C LEU A 67 -1.18 0.37 11.43
N PHE A 68 -1.06 0.66 10.13
CA PHE A 68 -0.56 -0.31 9.15
C PHE A 68 0.89 -0.71 9.45
N ASN A 69 1.76 0.26 9.67
CA ASN A 69 3.17 0.01 9.93
C ASN A 69 3.38 -0.82 11.20
N ASP A 70 2.67 -0.50 12.27
CA ASP A 70 2.74 -1.25 13.53
C ASP A 70 2.23 -2.69 13.34
N ALA A 71 1.12 -2.87 12.64
CA ALA A 71 0.56 -4.19 12.35
C ALA A 71 1.47 -5.01 11.43
N PHE A 72 2.05 -4.38 10.42
CA PHE A 72 3.01 -5.01 9.51
C PHE A 72 4.25 -5.51 10.26
N ASP A 73 4.82 -4.67 11.11
CA ASP A 73 6.03 -5.01 11.88
C ASP A 73 5.76 -6.14 12.91
N SER A 74 4.54 -6.21 13.43
CA SER A 74 4.12 -7.18 14.44
C SER A 74 3.63 -8.51 13.87
N LYS A 75 3.57 -8.67 12.53
CA LYS A 75 3.07 -9.87 11.86
C LYS A 75 4.24 -10.72 11.35
N PRO A 76 4.73 -11.69 12.16
CA PRO A 76 5.95 -12.45 11.83
C PRO A 76 5.76 -13.45 10.69
N ASP A 77 4.53 -13.87 10.41
CA ASP A 77 4.13 -14.86 9.40
C ASP A 77 3.82 -14.24 8.03
N LEU A 78 4.05 -12.93 7.84
CA LEU A 78 3.86 -12.28 6.56
C LEU A 78 4.98 -12.69 5.60
N GLU A 79 4.60 -13.22 4.45
CA GLU A 79 5.49 -13.74 3.42
C GLU A 79 5.20 -13.09 2.06
N LEU A 80 6.17 -13.21 1.15
CA LEU A 80 5.93 -12.90 -0.27
C LEU A 80 4.88 -13.85 -0.83
N LEU A 81 4.12 -13.39 -1.83
CA LEU A 81 3.20 -14.26 -2.55
C LEU A 81 3.95 -15.42 -3.19
N GLU A 82 3.30 -16.58 -3.25
CA GLU A 82 3.87 -17.79 -3.82
C GLU A 82 4.42 -17.55 -5.22
N GLY A 83 5.64 -18.01 -5.45
CA GLY A 83 6.34 -17.89 -6.74
C GLY A 83 6.96 -16.52 -7.02
N VAL A 84 6.64 -15.49 -6.25
CA VAL A 84 7.17 -14.12 -6.49
C VAL A 84 8.66 -14.04 -6.24
N GLU A 85 9.15 -14.65 -5.17
CA GLU A 85 10.58 -14.64 -4.87
C GLU A 85 11.40 -15.32 -5.97
N ASP A 86 10.94 -16.48 -6.44
CA ASP A 86 11.58 -17.22 -7.52
C ASP A 86 11.57 -16.43 -8.83
N LEU A 87 10.44 -15.79 -9.16
CA LEU A 87 10.34 -14.94 -10.35
C LEU A 87 11.28 -13.74 -10.29
N ILE A 88 11.35 -13.05 -9.17
CA ILE A 88 12.26 -11.90 -8.98
C ILE A 88 13.71 -12.32 -9.17
N LYS A 89 14.11 -13.42 -8.54
CA LYS A 89 15.48 -13.95 -8.66
C LYS A 89 15.80 -14.38 -10.08
N ASP A 90 14.89 -15.09 -10.74
CA ASP A 90 15.07 -15.56 -12.12
C ASP A 90 15.21 -14.39 -13.09
N LEU A 91 14.33 -13.41 -13.03
CA LEU A 91 14.42 -12.20 -13.87
C LEU A 91 15.73 -11.46 -13.64
N HIS A 92 16.13 -11.28 -12.39
CA HIS A 92 17.38 -10.60 -12.03
C HIS A 92 18.61 -11.36 -12.57
N GLN A 93 18.65 -12.68 -12.41
CA GLN A 93 19.75 -13.54 -12.92
C GLN A 93 19.86 -13.50 -14.44
N ASN A 94 18.74 -13.31 -15.13
CA ASN A 94 18.71 -13.19 -16.59
C ASN A 94 18.94 -11.73 -17.09
N GLY A 95 19.36 -10.83 -16.21
CA GLY A 95 19.69 -9.47 -16.56
C GLY A 95 18.49 -8.57 -16.88
N ILE A 96 17.29 -8.97 -16.47
CA ILE A 96 16.09 -8.16 -16.61
C ILE A 96 16.06 -7.11 -15.48
N GLU A 97 15.98 -5.86 -15.86
CA GLU A 97 15.87 -4.76 -14.92
C GLU A 97 14.48 -4.73 -14.27
N LEU A 98 14.45 -4.69 -12.95
CA LEU A 98 13.21 -4.66 -12.15
C LEU A 98 13.03 -3.29 -11.51
N ILE A 99 11.85 -2.73 -11.68
CA ILE A 99 11.43 -1.46 -11.06
C ILE A 99 10.09 -1.69 -10.37
N VAL A 100 9.95 -1.21 -9.14
CA VAL A 100 8.65 -1.18 -8.48
C VAL A 100 7.98 0.17 -8.66
N ALA A 101 6.72 0.16 -9.08
CA ALA A 101 5.85 1.32 -9.18
C ALA A 101 4.59 1.08 -8.33
N SER A 102 4.55 1.67 -7.15
CA SER A 102 3.51 1.39 -6.14
C SER A 102 2.76 2.66 -5.74
N SER A 103 1.46 2.54 -5.47
CA SER A 103 0.66 3.62 -4.86
C SER A 103 0.97 3.84 -3.38
N ALA A 104 1.72 2.92 -2.75
CA ALA A 104 2.14 3.05 -1.36
C ALA A 104 3.14 4.21 -1.18
N SER A 105 3.21 4.74 0.03
CA SER A 105 4.21 5.75 0.39
C SER A 105 5.63 5.18 0.37
N ASN A 106 6.62 6.05 0.18
CA ASN A 106 8.03 5.66 0.24
C ASN A 106 8.38 4.96 1.56
N VAL A 107 7.83 5.43 2.69
CA VAL A 107 8.03 4.82 4.01
C VAL A 107 7.54 3.37 4.03
N THR A 108 6.35 3.12 3.48
CA THR A 108 5.77 1.77 3.44
C THR A 108 6.54 0.87 2.48
N ILE A 109 6.91 1.36 1.30
CA ILE A 109 7.71 0.60 0.33
C ILE A 109 9.04 0.19 0.95
N ASN A 110 9.75 1.13 1.59
CA ASN A 110 11.02 0.85 2.25
C ASN A 110 10.88 -0.19 3.36
N ARG A 111 9.78 -0.18 4.10
CA ARG A 111 9.48 -1.15 5.14
C ARG A 111 9.38 -2.58 4.59
N VAL A 112 8.63 -2.74 3.48
CA VAL A 112 8.49 -4.02 2.77
C VAL A 112 9.82 -4.49 2.19
N PHE A 113 10.54 -3.60 1.54
CA PHE A 113 11.83 -3.91 0.90
C PHE A 113 12.91 -4.30 1.90
N ASN A 114 12.95 -3.63 3.06
CA ASN A 114 13.87 -4.00 4.14
C ASN A 114 13.53 -5.36 4.74
N ARG A 115 12.26 -5.61 5.01
CA ARG A 115 11.80 -6.86 5.61
C ARG A 115 12.12 -8.07 4.74
N PHE A 116 11.85 -7.98 3.45
CA PHE A 116 12.02 -9.08 2.50
C PHE A 116 13.34 -9.03 1.72
N LYS A 117 14.22 -8.09 2.06
CA LYS A 117 15.55 -7.94 1.44
C LYS A 117 15.49 -7.84 -0.08
N LEU A 118 14.58 -7.00 -0.60
CA LEU A 118 14.31 -6.87 -2.03
C LEU A 118 15.22 -5.87 -2.75
N TYR A 119 15.89 -4.97 -2.04
CA TYR A 119 16.73 -3.94 -2.64
C TYR A 119 17.76 -4.45 -3.67
N PRO A 120 18.45 -5.60 -3.45
CA PRO A 120 19.43 -6.07 -4.41
C PRO A 120 18.86 -6.42 -5.80
N TYR A 121 17.56 -6.67 -5.89
CA TYR A 121 16.90 -7.12 -7.12
C TYR A 121 16.24 -6.00 -7.92
N PHE A 122 15.99 -4.85 -7.31
CA PHE A 122 15.29 -3.74 -7.96
C PHE A 122 16.25 -2.57 -8.17
N SER A 123 16.30 -2.05 -9.40
CA SER A 123 17.14 -0.90 -9.74
C SER A 123 16.54 0.42 -9.25
N HIS A 124 15.21 0.54 -9.26
CA HIS A 124 14.49 1.75 -8.86
C HIS A 124 13.19 1.44 -8.12
N ILE A 125 12.81 2.39 -7.26
CA ILE A 125 11.54 2.41 -6.52
C ILE A 125 10.83 3.71 -6.87
N VAL A 126 9.57 3.60 -7.31
CA VAL A 126 8.73 4.74 -7.66
C VAL A 126 7.45 4.69 -6.80
N SER A 127 7.24 5.71 -5.98
CA SER A 127 6.06 5.85 -5.13
C SER A 127 5.01 6.74 -5.78
N GLY A 128 3.75 6.34 -5.69
CA GLY A 128 2.62 7.15 -6.13
C GLY A 128 2.47 8.47 -5.36
N GLU A 129 3.05 8.58 -4.16
CA GLU A 129 3.01 9.83 -3.40
C GLU A 129 3.79 10.98 -4.04
N ASP A 130 4.73 10.64 -4.95
CA ASP A 130 5.53 11.63 -5.67
C ASP A 130 4.80 12.19 -6.91
N PHE A 131 3.58 11.74 -7.16
CA PHE A 131 2.78 12.13 -8.33
C PHE A 131 1.47 12.80 -7.92
N PRO A 132 1.01 13.83 -8.67
CA PRO A 132 -0.24 14.53 -8.36
C PRO A 132 -1.49 13.67 -8.58
N LYS A 133 -1.40 12.66 -9.45
CA LYS A 133 -2.48 11.74 -9.77
C LYS A 133 -2.08 10.30 -9.46
N SER A 134 -2.99 9.58 -8.82
CA SER A 134 -2.83 8.15 -8.55
C SER A 134 -3.17 7.30 -9.77
N LYS A 135 -2.76 6.02 -9.74
CA LYS A 135 -3.22 5.04 -10.74
C LYS A 135 -4.75 5.07 -10.85
N PRO A 136 -5.33 4.96 -12.03
CA PRO A 136 -4.74 4.47 -13.30
C PRO A 136 -4.04 5.54 -14.17
N ASP A 137 -3.74 6.73 -13.65
CA ASP A 137 -2.95 7.70 -14.41
C ASP A 137 -1.59 7.07 -14.80
N PRO A 138 -1.17 7.18 -16.06
CA PRO A 138 0.04 6.51 -16.55
C PRO A 138 1.34 7.17 -16.10
N ALA A 139 1.31 8.32 -15.44
CA ALA A 139 2.49 9.10 -15.10
C ALA A 139 3.54 8.30 -14.33
N ILE A 140 3.11 7.50 -13.34
CA ILE A 140 4.02 6.66 -12.55
C ILE A 140 4.74 5.61 -13.41
N PHE A 141 4.04 5.01 -14.37
CA PHE A 141 4.63 4.01 -15.28
C PHE A 141 5.54 4.63 -16.31
N ASN A 142 5.16 5.78 -16.86
CA ASN A 142 6.00 6.52 -17.79
C ASN A 142 7.32 6.96 -17.13
N HIS A 143 7.25 7.39 -15.86
CA HIS A 143 8.42 7.73 -15.07
C HIS A 143 9.30 6.50 -14.80
N ALA A 144 8.70 5.38 -14.42
CA ALA A 144 9.42 4.14 -14.15
C ALA A 144 10.12 3.58 -15.40
N ALA A 145 9.53 3.78 -16.60
CA ALA A 145 10.07 3.31 -17.87
C ALA A 145 11.12 4.24 -18.49
N ALA A 146 11.21 5.45 -18.00
CA ALA A 146 12.24 6.40 -18.45
C ALA A 146 13.55 6.14 -17.72
#